data_fe7bc653bf7ae8eee06d73384db0e56f
#
_entry.id   fe7bc653bf7ae8eee06d73384db0e56f
#
_cell.length_a   1.000
_cell.length_b   1.000
_cell.length_c   1.000
_cell.angle_alpha   90.00
_cell.angle_beta   90.00
_cell.angle_gamma   90.00
#
_symmetry.space_group_name_H-M   'P 1'
#
loop_
_entity.id
_entity.type
_entity.pdbx_description
1 polymer ?
#
loop_
_entity_poly.entity_id
_entity_poly.type
_entity_poly.pdbx_seq_one_letter_code
_entity_poly.pdbx_strand_id
1 'polypeptide(L)'
;MPINTLAYAQIFQKELDKEATAAALTGWMEGNSGQVKYNGGNEVKIPKMSLSGLGDYDRDNGYAQGSVTLAYETRSMTQDRGRGFQLDAMDVDETNFVATAGAVMGEFQRMHVVPEIDAYRLSKLATEAITKNTAATTGLVETGYTPAAATALAKLKGAIAKIRDYGFSGQLVCHMTSEFKVQLELALAAQLRDITWNRNGIDTQVPALDGVPLIETPQNRMYTAITLYDGVTAGGSGAADQRPGGYVKGSSAKDINFIVMAQSTPIAVSKQDTMRIFDPQTYQKANAWYMDYRRYHDLWVKDNQVLSIAVNTKS
;
A
#
# COMPACT_ATOMS: atom_id res chain seq x y z
N MET A 1 -39.39 21.79 -3.52
CA MET A 1 -38.46 21.49 -4.62
C MET A 1 -37.31 20.69 -4.02
N PRO A 2 -37.01 19.53 -4.51
CA PRO A 2 -35.82 18.81 -4.01
C PRO A 2 -34.58 19.54 -4.50
N ILE A 3 -33.85 20.11 -3.59
CA ILE A 3 -32.60 20.81 -3.86
C ILE A 3 -31.52 19.74 -4.17
N ASN A 4 -30.72 20.00 -5.17
CA ASN A 4 -29.65 19.20 -5.73
C ASN A 4 -28.53 18.77 -4.73
N THR A 5 -28.88 18.09 -3.66
CA THR A 5 -27.92 17.54 -2.69
C THR A 5 -27.02 16.42 -3.28
N LEU A 6 -27.54 15.65 -4.24
CA LEU A 6 -26.78 14.59 -4.91
C LEU A 6 -25.62 15.10 -5.77
N ALA A 7 -25.82 16.22 -6.49
CA ALA A 7 -24.76 16.79 -7.33
C ALA A 7 -23.61 17.39 -6.49
N TYR A 8 -23.95 18.00 -5.35
CA TYR A 8 -22.97 18.60 -4.45
C TYR A 8 -22.10 17.52 -3.77
N ALA A 9 -22.71 16.45 -3.27
CA ALA A 9 -22.01 15.34 -2.67
C ALA A 9 -21.06 14.62 -3.65
N GLN A 10 -21.47 14.44 -4.91
CA GLN A 10 -20.65 13.81 -5.94
C GLN A 10 -19.45 14.66 -6.37
N ILE A 11 -19.62 15.98 -6.49
CA ILE A 11 -18.52 16.90 -6.81
C ILE A 11 -17.51 16.92 -5.67
N PHE A 12 -17.99 16.98 -4.44
CA PHE A 12 -17.19 17.01 -3.24
C PHE A 12 -16.39 15.72 -3.03
N GLN A 13 -17.01 14.56 -3.26
CA GLN A 13 -16.34 13.26 -3.23
C GLN A 13 -15.18 13.20 -4.21
N LYS A 14 -15.35 13.70 -5.45
CA LYS A 14 -14.27 13.73 -6.45
C LYS A 14 -13.06 14.56 -6.02
N GLU A 15 -13.25 15.69 -5.37
CA GLU A 15 -12.14 16.53 -4.91
C GLU A 15 -11.41 15.87 -3.74
N LEU A 16 -12.12 15.28 -2.78
CA LEU A 16 -11.52 14.52 -1.66
C LEU A 16 -10.76 13.29 -2.15
N ASP A 17 -11.31 12.55 -3.12
CA ASP A 17 -10.65 11.39 -3.70
C ASP A 17 -9.35 11.77 -4.41
N LYS A 18 -9.29 12.94 -5.04
CA LYS A 18 -8.05 13.46 -5.63
C LYS A 18 -6.99 13.78 -4.57
N GLU A 19 -7.38 14.45 -3.49
CA GLU A 19 -6.46 14.77 -2.39
C GLU A 19 -5.95 13.50 -1.71
N ALA A 20 -6.83 12.54 -1.46
CA ALA A 20 -6.46 11.25 -0.89
C ALA A 20 -5.51 10.47 -1.81
N THR A 21 -5.77 10.47 -3.12
CA THR A 21 -4.90 9.82 -4.12
C THR A 21 -3.53 10.48 -4.19
N ALA A 22 -3.49 11.81 -4.14
CA ALA A 22 -2.22 12.56 -4.13
C ALA A 22 -1.41 12.32 -2.85
N ALA A 23 -2.07 12.16 -1.70
CA ALA A 23 -1.44 11.88 -0.41
C ALA A 23 -0.98 10.41 -0.26
N ALA A 24 -1.62 9.46 -0.96
CA ALA A 24 -1.30 8.04 -0.87
C ALA A 24 0.04 7.71 -1.54
N LEU A 25 1.01 7.25 -0.76
CA LEU A 25 2.34 6.88 -1.27
C LEU A 25 2.32 5.56 -2.04
N THR A 26 1.36 4.69 -1.77
CA THR A 26 1.19 3.36 -2.41
C THR A 26 0.06 3.31 -3.44
N GLY A 27 -0.53 4.45 -3.80
CA GLY A 27 -1.64 4.53 -4.77
C GLY A 27 -1.29 3.93 -6.15
N TRP A 28 -0.04 4.05 -6.59
CA TRP A 28 0.45 3.50 -7.85
C TRP A 28 0.28 1.97 -7.99
N MET A 29 0.21 1.24 -6.86
CA MET A 29 0.04 -0.23 -6.85
C MET A 29 -1.33 -0.66 -7.40
N GLU A 30 -2.34 0.21 -7.38
CA GLU A 30 -3.67 -0.06 -7.92
C GLU A 30 -3.68 -0.14 -9.46
N GLY A 31 -2.70 0.47 -10.12
CA GLY A 31 -2.51 0.35 -11.56
C GLY A 31 -2.28 -1.09 -12.03
N ASN A 32 -1.83 -1.98 -11.14
CA ASN A 32 -1.60 -3.39 -11.41
C ASN A 32 -2.84 -4.28 -11.24
N SER A 33 -3.98 -3.73 -10.82
CA SER A 33 -5.21 -4.50 -10.56
C SER A 33 -5.74 -5.29 -11.76
N GLY A 34 -5.45 -4.84 -12.99
CA GLY A 34 -5.80 -5.54 -14.23
C GLY A 34 -5.11 -6.89 -14.43
N GLN A 35 -4.09 -7.24 -13.63
CA GLN A 35 -3.39 -8.53 -13.69
C GLN A 35 -4.19 -9.70 -13.07
N VAL A 36 -5.28 -9.42 -12.39
CA VAL A 36 -6.11 -10.42 -11.71
C VAL A 36 -7.52 -10.45 -12.28
N LYS A 37 -8.13 -11.64 -12.28
CA LYS A 37 -9.53 -11.79 -12.63
C LYS A 37 -10.38 -11.67 -11.38
N TYR A 38 -11.23 -10.65 -11.35
CA TYR A 38 -12.17 -10.42 -10.27
C TYR A 38 -13.56 -10.90 -10.67
N ASN A 39 -14.17 -11.78 -9.86
CA ASN A 39 -15.47 -12.41 -10.14
C ASN A 39 -16.65 -11.65 -9.49
N GLY A 40 -16.45 -10.44 -8.96
CA GLY A 40 -17.53 -9.69 -8.30
C GLY A 40 -17.84 -10.11 -6.85
N GLY A 41 -17.31 -11.25 -6.39
CA GLY A 41 -17.47 -11.75 -5.02
C GLY A 41 -16.42 -11.21 -4.05
N ASN A 42 -16.07 -12.03 -3.07
CA ASN A 42 -15.00 -11.78 -2.10
C ASN A 42 -13.66 -12.39 -2.54
N GLU A 43 -13.66 -13.08 -3.66
CA GLU A 43 -12.53 -13.86 -4.15
C GLU A 43 -11.93 -13.25 -5.40
N VAL A 44 -10.61 -13.28 -5.47
CA VAL A 44 -9.81 -12.88 -6.62
C VAL A 44 -9.03 -14.08 -7.10
N LYS A 45 -9.07 -14.35 -8.41
CA LYS A 45 -8.33 -15.45 -9.04
C LYS A 45 -7.08 -14.93 -9.73
N ILE A 46 -5.92 -15.38 -9.26
CA ILE A 46 -4.62 -15.05 -9.81
C ILE A 46 -4.18 -16.22 -10.72
N PRO A 47 -3.97 -16.00 -12.03
CA PRO A 47 -3.51 -17.07 -12.90
C PRO A 47 -2.02 -17.39 -12.61
N LYS A 48 -1.72 -18.68 -12.46
CA LYS A 48 -0.37 -19.21 -12.30
C LYS A 48 -0.08 -20.19 -13.43
N MET A 49 0.92 -19.88 -14.24
CA MET A 49 1.35 -20.74 -15.35
C MET A 49 2.73 -21.32 -15.02
N SER A 50 2.90 -22.61 -15.22
CA SER A 50 4.17 -23.31 -15.14
C SER A 50 4.44 -24.04 -16.46
N LEU A 51 5.65 -23.89 -16.96
CA LEU A 51 6.12 -24.45 -18.23
C LEU A 51 7.39 -25.26 -17.99
N SER A 52 7.55 -26.36 -18.73
CA SER A 52 8.82 -27.07 -18.79
C SER A 52 9.85 -26.24 -19.54
N GLY A 53 11.12 -26.36 -19.15
CA GLY A 53 12.25 -25.75 -19.86
C GLY A 53 12.54 -26.40 -21.20
N LEU A 54 13.56 -25.90 -21.89
CA LEU A 54 14.07 -26.52 -23.11
C LEU A 54 14.69 -27.87 -22.80
N GLY A 55 14.40 -28.88 -23.64
CA GLY A 55 15.06 -30.17 -23.66
C GLY A 55 15.95 -30.30 -24.90
N ASP A 56 16.82 -31.30 -24.87
CA ASP A 56 17.67 -31.61 -26.02
C ASP A 56 16.81 -32.12 -27.18
N TYR A 57 17.14 -31.67 -28.39
CA TYR A 57 16.49 -32.16 -29.60
C TYR A 57 17.18 -33.45 -30.09
N ASP A 58 16.41 -34.52 -30.15
CA ASP A 58 16.88 -35.77 -30.75
C ASP A 58 16.53 -35.80 -32.26
N ARG A 59 17.52 -36.08 -33.10
CA ARG A 59 17.34 -36.13 -34.55
C ARG A 59 16.47 -37.30 -35.01
N ASP A 60 16.42 -38.35 -34.23
CA ASP A 60 15.67 -39.56 -34.56
C ASP A 60 14.23 -39.56 -33.98
N ASN A 61 14.08 -38.95 -32.75
CA ASN A 61 12.82 -38.97 -32.01
C ASN A 61 12.14 -37.59 -31.92
N GLY A 62 12.81 -36.49 -32.38
CA GLY A 62 12.25 -35.15 -32.41
C GLY A 62 12.35 -34.42 -31.07
N TYR A 63 11.30 -33.67 -30.74
CA TYR A 63 11.23 -32.84 -29.56
C TYR A 63 10.83 -33.61 -28.30
N ALA A 64 11.53 -33.39 -27.20
CA ALA A 64 11.08 -33.85 -25.90
C ALA A 64 9.75 -33.13 -25.52
N GLN A 65 8.75 -33.91 -25.11
CA GLN A 65 7.44 -33.34 -24.73
C GLN A 65 7.52 -32.60 -23.40
N GLY A 66 7.22 -31.30 -23.44
CA GLY A 66 7.09 -30.48 -22.26
C GLY A 66 5.68 -30.44 -21.69
N SER A 67 5.52 -30.09 -20.43
CA SER A 67 4.22 -29.87 -19.79
C SER A 67 3.91 -28.39 -19.64
N VAL A 68 2.63 -28.05 -19.82
CA VAL A 68 2.05 -26.72 -19.54
C VAL A 68 0.99 -26.89 -18.47
N THR A 69 1.15 -26.25 -17.33
CA THR A 69 0.15 -26.26 -16.27
C THR A 69 -0.35 -24.84 -16.05
N LEU A 70 -1.67 -24.63 -16.21
CA LEU A 70 -2.36 -23.41 -15.85
C LEU A 70 -3.24 -23.69 -14.62
N ALA A 71 -2.92 -23.05 -13.52
CA ALA A 71 -3.69 -23.11 -12.29
C ALA A 71 -4.16 -21.70 -11.89
N TYR A 72 -5.27 -21.62 -11.18
CA TYR A 72 -5.74 -20.37 -10.57
C TYR A 72 -5.58 -20.47 -9.07
N GLU A 73 -4.86 -19.50 -8.50
CA GLU A 73 -4.79 -19.31 -7.07
C GLU A 73 -5.93 -18.40 -6.63
N THR A 74 -6.79 -18.89 -5.74
CA THR A 74 -7.90 -18.10 -5.20
C THR A 74 -7.43 -17.42 -3.92
N ARG A 75 -7.55 -16.10 -3.87
CA ARG A 75 -7.25 -15.27 -2.70
C ARG A 75 -8.50 -14.50 -2.29
N SER A 76 -8.76 -14.44 -0.97
CA SER A 76 -9.87 -13.68 -0.40
C SER A 76 -9.43 -12.29 0.02
N MET A 77 -10.29 -11.29 -0.20
CA MET A 77 -10.10 -9.96 0.33
C MET A 77 -10.41 -9.95 1.83
N THR A 78 -9.55 -9.37 2.64
CA THR A 78 -9.65 -9.43 4.10
C THR A 78 -9.91 -8.07 4.75
N GLN A 79 -9.62 -6.96 4.08
CA GLN A 79 -9.68 -5.63 4.67
C GLN A 79 -10.98 -4.90 4.31
N ASP A 80 -11.98 -5.01 5.16
CA ASP A 80 -13.22 -4.25 5.09
C ASP A 80 -13.26 -3.27 6.26
N ARG A 81 -12.93 -2.02 5.99
CA ARG A 81 -12.72 -0.98 6.99
C ARG A 81 -13.65 0.21 6.74
N GLY A 82 -14.20 0.75 7.82
CA GLY A 82 -15.07 1.91 7.72
C GLY A 82 -15.26 2.63 9.06
N ARG A 83 -15.69 3.88 8.99
CA ARG A 83 -16.03 4.71 10.15
C ARG A 83 -17.19 5.62 9.81
N GLY A 84 -18.09 5.80 10.77
CA GLY A 84 -19.19 6.77 10.69
C GLY A 84 -19.00 7.90 11.70
N PHE A 85 -19.39 9.11 11.32
CA PHE A 85 -19.36 10.31 12.18
C PHE A 85 -20.75 10.95 12.16
N GLN A 86 -21.13 11.50 13.30
CA GLN A 86 -22.37 12.25 13.46
C GLN A 86 -22.03 13.62 14.03
N LEU A 87 -22.53 14.68 13.38
CA LEU A 87 -22.40 16.07 13.83
C LEU A 87 -23.79 16.62 14.05
N ASP A 88 -24.09 17.11 15.23
CA ASP A 88 -25.36 17.78 15.51
C ASP A 88 -25.51 19.04 14.63
N ALA A 89 -26.70 19.30 14.16
CA ALA A 89 -26.97 20.46 13.30
C ALA A 89 -26.73 21.78 14.04
N MET A 90 -27.00 21.83 15.35
CA MET A 90 -26.72 23.03 16.17
C MET A 90 -25.23 23.27 16.34
N ASP A 91 -24.43 22.22 16.56
CA ASP A 91 -22.98 22.34 16.70
C ASP A 91 -22.33 22.88 15.43
N VAL A 92 -22.86 22.50 14.25
CA VAL A 92 -22.39 23.02 12.96
C VAL A 92 -22.68 24.52 12.82
N ASP A 93 -23.90 24.98 13.23
CA ASP A 93 -24.26 26.40 13.21
C ASP A 93 -23.43 27.20 14.23
N GLU A 94 -23.25 26.71 15.44
CA GLU A 94 -22.48 27.36 16.49
C GLU A 94 -20.98 27.49 16.15
N THR A 95 -20.40 26.53 15.41
CA THR A 95 -19.02 26.60 14.90
C THR A 95 -18.85 27.51 13.69
N ASN A 96 -19.91 28.23 13.28
CA ASN A 96 -19.93 29.09 12.10
C ASN A 96 -19.46 28.37 10.82
N PHE A 97 -19.94 27.13 10.64
CA PHE A 97 -19.64 26.24 9.51
C PHE A 97 -18.17 25.80 9.35
N VAL A 98 -17.31 26.01 10.35
CA VAL A 98 -15.93 25.53 10.31
C VAL A 98 -15.88 24.02 10.31
N ALA A 99 -16.73 23.36 11.11
CA ALA A 99 -16.85 21.89 11.14
C ALA A 99 -17.88 21.40 10.11
N THR A 100 -17.65 21.63 8.83
CA THR A 100 -18.50 21.08 7.79
C THR A 100 -18.25 19.58 7.61
N ALA A 101 -19.28 18.84 7.20
CA ALA A 101 -19.17 17.41 6.92
C ALA A 101 -17.98 17.09 5.99
N GLY A 102 -17.72 17.96 5.03
CA GLY A 102 -16.62 17.83 4.11
C GLY A 102 -15.24 18.02 4.73
N ALA A 103 -15.08 19.04 5.55
CA ALA A 103 -13.81 19.29 6.22
C ALA A 103 -13.45 18.12 7.15
N VAL A 104 -14.43 17.59 7.91
CA VAL A 104 -14.23 16.42 8.78
C VAL A 104 -13.82 15.19 7.99
N MET A 105 -14.48 14.90 6.86
CA MET A 105 -14.17 13.74 6.05
C MET A 105 -12.82 13.85 5.33
N GLY A 106 -12.47 15.05 4.84
CA GLY A 106 -11.16 15.30 4.24
C GLY A 106 -10.02 15.09 5.24
N GLU A 107 -10.18 15.64 6.45
CA GLU A 107 -9.19 15.45 7.52
C GLU A 107 -9.12 13.99 7.96
N PHE A 108 -10.25 13.29 8.06
CA PHE A 108 -10.27 11.86 8.36
C PHE A 108 -9.52 11.04 7.30
N GLN A 109 -9.74 11.29 6.02
CA GLN A 109 -9.03 10.61 4.94
C GLN A 109 -7.51 10.87 5.03
N ARG A 110 -7.12 12.13 5.22
CA ARG A 110 -5.71 12.53 5.30
C ARG A 110 -4.98 11.94 6.51
N MET A 111 -5.61 11.97 7.68
CA MET A 111 -4.98 11.59 8.95
C MET A 111 -5.04 10.10 9.26
N HIS A 112 -6.08 9.41 8.81
CA HIS A 112 -6.34 8.03 9.22
C HIS A 112 -6.37 7.06 8.03
N VAL A 113 -7.14 7.34 6.98
CA VAL A 113 -7.37 6.38 5.89
C VAL A 113 -6.10 6.15 5.08
N VAL A 114 -5.48 7.22 4.60
CA VAL A 114 -4.27 7.13 3.75
C VAL A 114 -3.11 6.48 4.49
N PRO A 115 -2.76 6.88 5.73
CA PRO A 115 -1.68 6.23 6.47
C PRO A 115 -1.93 4.76 6.77
N GLU A 116 -3.17 4.36 7.07
CA GLU A 116 -3.53 2.97 7.34
C GLU A 116 -3.37 2.10 6.09
N ILE A 117 -3.83 2.58 4.94
CA ILE A 117 -3.70 1.85 3.66
C ILE A 117 -2.22 1.66 3.28
N ASP A 118 -1.43 2.73 3.37
CA ASP A 118 0.00 2.66 3.06
C ASP A 118 0.73 1.69 4.00
N ALA A 119 0.47 1.79 5.30
CA ALA A 119 1.07 0.91 6.30
C ALA A 119 0.67 -0.55 6.09
N TYR A 120 -0.61 -0.82 5.77
CA TYR A 120 -1.08 -2.16 5.48
C TYR A 120 -0.39 -2.75 4.25
N ARG A 121 -0.35 -2.00 3.15
CA ARG A 121 0.27 -2.46 1.89
C ARG A 121 1.75 -2.76 2.05
N LEU A 122 2.51 -1.84 2.65
CA LEU A 122 3.95 -2.00 2.87
C LEU A 122 4.25 -3.13 3.85
N SER A 123 3.48 -3.24 4.93
CA SER A 123 3.61 -4.33 5.89
C SER A 123 3.34 -5.70 5.25
N LYS A 124 2.28 -5.82 4.44
CA LYS A 124 1.96 -7.06 3.75
C LYS A 124 3.02 -7.47 2.74
N LEU A 125 3.56 -6.51 1.96
CA LEU A 125 4.68 -6.75 1.05
C LEU A 125 5.93 -7.22 1.79
N ALA A 126 6.26 -6.59 2.92
CA ALA A 126 7.39 -6.98 3.74
C ALA A 126 7.20 -8.39 4.33
N THR A 127 6.01 -8.70 4.83
CA THR A 127 5.67 -10.03 5.37
C THR A 127 5.80 -11.11 4.30
N GLU A 128 5.26 -10.89 3.11
CA GLU A 128 5.37 -11.84 1.98
C GLU A 128 6.84 -12.05 1.57
N ALA A 129 7.61 -10.97 1.48
CA ALA A 129 9.03 -11.05 1.15
C ALA A 129 9.82 -11.79 2.24
N ILE A 130 9.62 -11.47 3.51
CA ILE A 130 10.32 -12.11 4.63
C ILE A 130 9.97 -13.59 4.72
N THR A 131 8.70 -13.96 4.52
CA THR A 131 8.24 -15.34 4.63
C THR A 131 8.78 -16.23 3.49
N LYS A 132 8.82 -15.72 2.27
CA LYS A 132 9.20 -16.50 1.07
C LYS A 132 10.67 -16.35 0.69
N ASN A 133 11.29 -15.22 0.99
CA ASN A 133 12.70 -14.93 0.71
C ASN A 133 13.52 -14.98 2.00
N THR A 134 13.59 -16.14 2.65
CA THR A 134 14.41 -16.27 3.86
C THR A 134 15.85 -15.83 3.58
N ALA A 135 16.41 -15.03 4.48
CA ALA A 135 17.72 -14.38 4.33
C ALA A 135 18.86 -15.33 3.92
N ALA A 136 18.74 -16.60 4.28
CA ALA A 136 19.74 -17.64 3.98
C ALA A 136 19.77 -18.07 2.50
N THR A 137 18.66 -17.90 1.76
CA THR A 137 18.54 -18.47 0.39
C THR A 137 18.66 -17.45 -0.71
N THR A 138 18.11 -16.25 -0.54
CA THR A 138 18.06 -15.25 -1.62
C THR A 138 18.89 -13.99 -1.37
N GLY A 139 19.19 -13.69 -0.10
CA GLY A 139 19.85 -12.46 0.29
C GLY A 139 19.07 -11.17 -0.01
N LEU A 140 17.77 -11.29 -0.38
CA LEU A 140 16.89 -10.17 -0.64
C LEU A 140 16.32 -9.55 0.65
N VAL A 141 16.32 -10.30 1.74
CA VAL A 141 15.91 -9.82 3.05
C VAL A 141 17.14 -9.64 3.93
N GLU A 142 17.35 -8.43 4.40
CA GLU A 142 18.41 -8.09 5.35
C GLU A 142 17.79 -7.55 6.64
N THR A 143 18.18 -8.12 7.78
CA THR A 143 17.66 -7.73 9.10
C THR A 143 18.79 -7.21 9.99
N GLY A 144 18.44 -6.30 10.92
CA GLY A 144 19.39 -5.81 11.91
C GLY A 144 20.32 -4.71 11.40
N TYR A 145 19.97 -4.03 10.32
CA TYR A 145 20.79 -2.95 9.77
C TYR A 145 20.37 -1.58 10.35
N THR A 146 21.33 -0.88 10.95
CA THR A 146 21.17 0.52 11.34
C THR A 146 21.71 1.41 10.23
N PRO A 147 20.94 2.36 9.69
CA PRO A 147 21.39 3.24 8.62
C PRO A 147 22.64 4.03 8.99
N ALA A 148 23.64 3.99 8.11
CA ALA A 148 24.89 4.74 8.26
C ALA A 148 25.38 5.21 6.88
N ALA A 149 25.88 6.44 6.79
CA ALA A 149 26.33 7.05 5.53
C ALA A 149 27.38 6.18 4.79
N ALA A 150 28.32 5.59 5.52
CA ALA A 150 29.37 4.75 4.93
C ALA A 150 28.83 3.52 4.16
N THR A 151 27.65 3.04 4.49
CA THR A 151 27.13 1.77 3.96
C THR A 151 25.75 1.88 3.28
N ALA A 152 25.01 2.96 3.49
CA ALA A 152 23.64 3.13 2.97
C ALA A 152 23.56 2.97 1.44
N LEU A 153 24.46 3.59 0.70
CA LEU A 153 24.53 3.49 -0.75
C LEU A 153 24.81 2.06 -1.23
N ALA A 154 25.79 1.38 -0.59
CA ALA A 154 26.15 0.01 -0.93
C ALA A 154 24.97 -0.96 -0.65
N LYS A 155 24.24 -0.76 0.44
CA LYS A 155 23.07 -1.59 0.79
C LYS A 155 21.95 -1.42 -0.24
N LEU A 156 21.61 -0.19 -0.61
CA LEU A 156 20.56 0.07 -1.60
C LEU A 156 20.95 -0.46 -2.99
N LYS A 157 22.14 -0.15 -3.47
CA LYS A 157 22.65 -0.68 -4.75
C LYS A 157 22.76 -2.20 -4.76
N GLY A 158 23.18 -2.79 -3.65
CA GLY A 158 23.22 -4.26 -3.49
C GLY A 158 21.84 -4.90 -3.57
N ALA A 159 20.80 -4.29 -2.99
CA ALA A 159 19.43 -4.77 -3.10
C ALA A 159 18.90 -4.67 -4.54
N ILE A 160 19.16 -3.55 -5.23
CA ILE A 160 18.80 -3.37 -6.64
C ILE A 160 19.50 -4.41 -7.53
N ALA A 161 20.81 -4.61 -7.36
CA ALA A 161 21.59 -5.59 -8.13
C ALA A 161 21.04 -7.00 -7.97
N LYS A 162 20.76 -7.44 -6.74
CA LYS A 162 20.17 -8.74 -6.48
C LYS A 162 18.83 -8.97 -7.17
N ILE A 163 17.93 -7.97 -7.17
CA ILE A 163 16.66 -8.08 -7.91
C ILE A 163 16.94 -8.24 -9.41
N ARG A 164 17.91 -7.51 -9.96
CA ARG A 164 18.33 -7.64 -11.37
C ARG A 164 18.92 -9.02 -11.69
N ASP A 165 19.72 -9.58 -10.78
CA ASP A 165 20.32 -10.93 -10.91
C ASP A 165 19.25 -12.02 -10.96
N TYR A 166 18.08 -11.82 -10.29
CA TYR A 166 16.91 -12.69 -10.43
C TYR A 166 16.12 -12.50 -11.73
N GLY A 167 16.59 -11.67 -12.66
CA GLY A 167 16.02 -11.50 -14.00
C GLY A 167 14.95 -10.40 -14.11
N PHE A 168 14.71 -9.62 -13.08
CA PHE A 168 13.76 -8.51 -13.14
C PHE A 168 14.38 -7.26 -13.76
N SER A 169 14.19 -7.07 -15.07
CA SER A 169 14.75 -5.93 -15.84
C SER A 169 13.84 -4.71 -15.91
N GLY A 170 12.58 -4.80 -15.47
CA GLY A 170 11.59 -3.72 -15.50
C GLY A 170 11.89 -2.55 -14.56
N GLN A 171 10.97 -1.58 -14.51
CA GLN A 171 11.04 -0.45 -13.59
C GLN A 171 10.98 -0.95 -12.14
N LEU A 172 11.92 -0.50 -11.33
CA LEU A 172 11.90 -0.70 -9.88
C LEU A 172 11.39 0.55 -9.17
N VAL A 173 10.85 0.38 -7.97
CA VAL A 173 10.40 1.46 -7.07
C VAL A 173 10.96 1.16 -5.69
N CYS A 174 11.43 2.21 -5.00
CA CYS A 174 11.95 2.10 -3.65
C CYS A 174 11.14 2.98 -2.70
N HIS A 175 10.55 2.39 -1.67
CA HIS A 175 10.06 3.10 -0.50
C HIS A 175 11.14 3.10 0.57
N MET A 176 11.47 4.27 1.11
CA MET A 176 12.49 4.41 2.14
C MET A 176 12.07 5.39 3.23
N THR A 177 12.60 5.20 4.42
CA THR A 177 12.37 6.13 5.52
C THR A 177 13.21 7.40 5.38
N SER A 178 12.76 8.50 6.00
CA SER A 178 13.49 9.77 6.02
C SER A 178 14.89 9.60 6.63
N GLU A 179 15.03 8.79 7.67
CA GLU A 179 16.34 8.49 8.28
C GLU A 179 17.29 7.84 7.30
N PHE A 180 16.83 6.82 6.56
CA PHE A 180 17.66 6.16 5.56
C PHE A 180 18.01 7.10 4.41
N LYS A 181 17.06 7.94 3.97
CA LYS A 181 17.28 8.96 2.93
C LYS A 181 18.40 9.93 3.30
N VAL A 182 18.38 10.46 4.52
CA VAL A 182 19.43 11.37 5.03
C VAL A 182 20.80 10.67 4.98
N GLN A 183 20.92 9.41 5.42
CA GLN A 183 22.18 8.68 5.37
C GLN A 183 22.63 8.41 3.92
N LEU A 184 21.69 8.20 3.01
CA LEU A 184 21.99 8.03 1.58
C LEU A 184 22.50 9.32 0.94
N GLU A 185 21.90 10.47 1.25
CA GLU A 185 22.33 11.78 0.76
C GLU A 185 23.72 12.14 1.28
N LEU A 186 24.00 11.87 2.56
CA LEU A 186 25.33 12.02 3.14
C LEU A 186 26.38 11.13 2.46
N ALA A 187 26.00 9.90 2.09
CA ALA A 187 26.87 8.96 1.36
C ALA A 187 27.23 9.44 -0.05
N LEU A 188 26.28 10.11 -0.72
CA LEU A 188 26.46 10.61 -2.08
C LEU A 188 27.22 11.93 -2.13
N ALA A 189 27.36 12.65 -1.00
CA ALA A 189 27.90 14.01 -0.90
C ALA A 189 27.27 14.99 -1.94
N ALA A 190 26.08 14.65 -2.45
CA ALA A 190 25.35 15.41 -3.45
C ALA A 190 23.84 15.13 -3.31
N GLN A 191 23.02 16.04 -3.82
CA GLN A 191 21.57 15.82 -3.89
C GLN A 191 21.25 14.74 -4.93
N LEU A 192 20.23 13.93 -4.63
CA LEU A 192 19.66 12.97 -5.57
C LEU A 192 19.04 13.74 -6.76
N ARG A 193 19.14 13.18 -7.96
CA ARG A 193 18.50 13.76 -9.14
C ARG A 193 17.02 13.42 -9.14
N ASP A 194 16.18 14.42 -9.40
CA ASP A 194 14.76 14.22 -9.55
C ASP A 194 14.42 13.68 -10.94
N ILE A 195 13.48 12.76 -10.98
CA ILE A 195 12.85 12.27 -12.21
C ILE A 195 11.35 12.51 -12.17
N THR A 196 10.73 12.71 -13.32
CA THR A 196 9.27 12.72 -13.42
C THR A 196 8.78 11.28 -13.35
N TRP A 197 7.95 11.01 -12.38
CA TRP A 197 7.35 9.70 -12.18
C TRP A 197 5.83 9.80 -12.10
N ASN A 198 5.14 8.95 -12.87
CA ASN A 198 3.68 8.91 -12.89
C ASN A 198 3.15 8.07 -11.73
N ARG A 199 2.42 8.72 -10.83
CA ARG A 199 1.74 8.08 -9.71
C ARG A 199 0.24 8.04 -9.98
N ASN A 200 -0.24 6.93 -10.52
CA ASN A 200 -1.67 6.70 -10.79
C ASN A 200 -2.34 7.86 -11.57
N GLY A 201 -1.68 8.30 -12.66
CA GLY A 201 -2.17 9.40 -13.52
C GLY A 201 -1.73 10.80 -13.10
N ILE A 202 -0.99 10.94 -12.00
CA ILE A 202 -0.43 12.23 -11.54
C ILE A 202 1.09 12.20 -11.70
N ASP A 203 1.64 13.11 -12.50
CA ASP A 203 3.08 13.26 -12.66
C ASP A 203 3.67 14.01 -11.47
N THR A 204 4.61 13.36 -10.78
CA THR A 204 5.31 13.93 -9.62
C THR A 204 6.82 13.91 -9.84
N GLN A 205 7.52 14.92 -9.34
CA GLN A 205 8.98 14.92 -9.27
C GLN A 205 9.41 14.11 -8.05
N VAL A 206 10.22 13.09 -8.27
CA VAL A 206 10.67 12.17 -7.21
C VAL A 206 12.18 11.97 -7.35
N PRO A 207 12.94 12.04 -6.24
CA PRO A 207 14.36 11.73 -6.27
C PRO A 207 14.60 10.31 -6.76
N ALA A 208 15.65 10.09 -7.53
CA ALA A 208 15.97 8.79 -8.11
C ALA A 208 17.46 8.45 -7.97
N LEU A 209 17.72 7.16 -7.84
CA LEU A 209 19.06 6.57 -7.90
C LEU A 209 19.06 5.48 -8.99
N ASP A 210 19.97 5.61 -9.97
CA ASP A 210 20.09 4.67 -11.09
C ASP A 210 18.75 4.44 -11.84
N GLY A 211 17.92 5.50 -11.95
CA GLY A 211 16.60 5.42 -12.58
C GLY A 211 15.50 4.78 -11.72
N VAL A 212 15.79 4.44 -10.46
CA VAL A 212 14.80 3.92 -9.51
C VAL A 212 14.23 5.08 -8.71
N PRO A 213 12.92 5.39 -8.81
CA PRO A 213 12.29 6.40 -7.98
C PRO A 213 12.34 6.03 -6.51
N LEU A 214 12.72 7.00 -5.67
CA LEU A 214 12.88 6.86 -4.23
C LEU A 214 11.74 7.60 -3.54
N ILE A 215 10.77 6.86 -3.03
CA ILE A 215 9.60 7.42 -2.36
C ILE A 215 9.88 7.51 -0.87
N GLU A 216 9.99 8.74 -0.37
CA GLU A 216 10.11 8.96 1.07
C GLU A 216 8.80 8.62 1.77
N THR A 217 8.88 7.75 2.75
CA THR A 217 7.73 7.22 3.49
C THR A 217 7.98 7.38 4.98
N PRO A 218 7.05 7.99 5.73
CA PRO A 218 7.17 8.15 7.17
C PRO A 218 7.35 6.79 7.88
N GLN A 219 8.19 6.77 8.92
CA GLN A 219 8.51 5.53 9.66
C GLN A 219 7.26 4.84 10.23
N ASN A 220 6.23 5.60 10.63
CA ASN A 220 4.99 5.06 11.16
C ASN A 220 4.18 4.22 10.15
N ARG A 221 4.54 4.25 8.86
CA ARG A 221 3.95 3.42 7.80
C ARG A 221 4.88 2.27 7.36
N MET A 222 6.11 2.19 7.91
CA MET A 222 7.18 1.29 7.49
C MET A 222 7.49 0.26 8.58
N TYR A 223 6.54 -0.66 8.82
CA TYR A 223 6.67 -1.78 9.76
C TYR A 223 6.53 -3.12 9.05
N THR A 224 7.24 -4.15 9.53
CA THR A 224 7.12 -5.51 8.98
C THR A 224 5.78 -6.16 9.27
N ALA A 225 5.10 -5.73 10.35
CA ALA A 225 3.75 -6.14 10.68
C ALA A 225 3.02 -5.02 11.43
N ILE A 226 1.72 -4.90 11.20
CA ILE A 226 0.84 -3.96 11.90
C ILE A 226 -0.32 -4.70 12.56
N THR A 227 -0.83 -4.14 13.64
CA THR A 227 -2.08 -4.57 14.27
C THR A 227 -3.14 -3.53 13.98
N LEU A 228 -4.22 -3.95 13.33
CA LEU A 228 -5.38 -3.10 13.04
C LEU A 228 -6.33 -3.12 14.22
N TYR A 229 -6.78 -1.96 14.66
CA TYR A 229 -7.78 -1.82 15.71
C TYR A 229 -9.19 -1.88 15.14
N ASP A 230 -10.09 -2.58 15.80
CA ASP A 230 -11.47 -2.81 15.35
C ASP A 230 -12.39 -1.58 15.52
N GLY A 231 -11.97 -0.59 16.31
CA GLY A 231 -12.76 0.63 16.58
C GLY A 231 -13.88 0.44 17.61
N VAL A 232 -13.99 -0.72 18.26
CA VAL A 232 -15.09 -1.08 19.17
C VAL A 232 -14.60 -1.58 20.53
N THR A 233 -13.60 -2.46 20.54
CA THR A 233 -13.12 -3.13 21.74
C THR A 233 -12.51 -2.13 22.73
N ALA A 234 -13.09 -2.06 23.92
CA ALA A 234 -12.55 -1.25 25.01
C ALA A 234 -11.29 -1.88 25.59
N GLY A 235 -10.33 -1.06 25.98
CA GLY A 235 -9.16 -1.51 26.75
C GLY A 235 -9.55 -2.13 28.08
N GLY A 236 -8.74 -3.10 28.53
CA GLY A 236 -8.90 -3.77 29.81
C GLY A 236 -7.56 -4.04 30.46
N SER A 237 -7.52 -4.81 31.55
CA SER A 237 -6.29 -5.13 32.25
C SER A 237 -5.26 -5.80 31.32
N GLY A 238 -4.27 -5.03 30.85
CA GLY A 238 -3.23 -5.49 29.94
C GLY A 238 -3.59 -5.49 28.45
N ALA A 239 -4.82 -5.14 28.05
CA ALA A 239 -5.24 -5.02 26.65
C ALA A 239 -5.34 -3.56 26.21
N ALA A 240 -4.85 -3.26 25.01
CA ALA A 240 -4.94 -1.93 24.43
C ALA A 240 -6.40 -1.54 24.13
N ASP A 241 -6.72 -0.26 24.31
CA ASP A 241 -7.99 0.30 23.87
C ASP A 241 -8.03 0.43 22.35
N GLN A 242 -8.93 -0.31 21.68
CA GLN A 242 -9.05 -0.32 20.24
C GLN A 242 -10.15 0.63 19.71
N ARG A 243 -10.94 1.25 20.61
CA ARG A 243 -12.03 2.18 20.25
C ARG A 243 -11.59 3.36 19.37
N PRO A 244 -10.37 3.91 19.49
CA PRO A 244 -9.91 4.95 18.56
C PRO A 244 -9.84 4.47 17.11
N GLY A 245 -9.72 3.17 16.86
CA GLY A 245 -9.48 2.62 15.51
C GLY A 245 -8.06 2.87 15.02
N GLY A 246 -7.84 2.75 13.71
CA GLY A 246 -6.53 2.91 13.10
C GLY A 246 -5.64 1.67 13.25
N TYR A 247 -4.33 1.87 13.30
CA TYR A 247 -3.34 0.80 13.40
C TYR A 247 -2.19 1.17 14.34
N VAL A 248 -1.52 0.14 14.83
CA VAL A 248 -0.28 0.27 15.60
C VAL A 248 0.77 -0.71 15.10
N LYS A 249 2.03 -0.47 15.45
CA LYS A 249 3.10 -1.43 15.21
C LYS A 249 2.79 -2.77 15.88
N GLY A 250 2.91 -3.88 15.16
CA GLY A 250 2.76 -5.21 15.72
C GLY A 250 3.80 -5.49 16.81
N SER A 251 3.46 -6.30 17.81
CA SER A 251 4.32 -6.55 18.98
C SER A 251 5.70 -7.12 18.62
N SER A 252 5.80 -7.94 17.59
CA SER A 252 7.05 -8.52 17.06
C SER A 252 7.55 -7.85 15.78
N ALA A 253 6.91 -6.74 15.36
CA ALA A 253 7.26 -6.07 14.14
C ALA A 253 8.58 -5.30 14.26
N LYS A 254 9.36 -5.34 13.18
CA LYS A 254 10.58 -4.56 13.02
C LYS A 254 10.31 -3.32 12.18
N ASP A 255 11.13 -2.29 12.40
CA ASP A 255 11.13 -1.10 11.58
C ASP A 255 11.82 -1.40 10.24
N ILE A 256 11.22 -0.95 9.16
CA ILE A 256 11.77 -1.11 7.82
C ILE A 256 12.57 0.14 7.48
N ASN A 257 13.79 -0.03 6.97
CA ASN A 257 14.61 1.05 6.44
C ASN A 257 14.22 1.40 5.01
N PHE A 258 14.15 0.37 4.15
CA PHE A 258 13.67 0.52 2.77
C PHE A 258 13.10 -0.80 2.23
N ILE A 259 12.24 -0.67 1.24
CA ILE A 259 11.71 -1.77 0.42
C ILE A 259 11.95 -1.40 -1.04
N VAL A 260 12.68 -2.23 -1.78
CA VAL A 260 12.82 -2.12 -3.24
C VAL A 260 11.97 -3.21 -3.87
N MET A 261 11.19 -2.85 -4.87
CA MET A 261 10.35 -3.82 -5.57
C MET A 261 10.19 -3.47 -7.05
N ALA A 262 9.89 -4.46 -7.89
CA ALA A 262 9.49 -4.18 -9.26
C ALA A 262 8.09 -3.56 -9.27
N GLN A 263 7.89 -2.54 -10.11
CA GLN A 263 6.64 -1.79 -10.21
C GLN A 263 5.43 -2.69 -10.52
N SER A 264 5.63 -3.77 -11.27
CA SER A 264 4.57 -4.71 -11.64
C SER A 264 4.22 -5.74 -10.57
N THR A 265 4.97 -5.80 -9.46
CA THR A 265 4.86 -6.89 -8.46
C THR A 265 3.67 -6.74 -7.52
N PRO A 266 3.42 -5.58 -6.87
CA PRO A 266 2.31 -5.44 -5.96
C PRO A 266 1.00 -5.32 -6.73
N ILE A 267 0.02 -6.14 -6.40
CA ILE A 267 -1.31 -6.13 -7.00
C ILE A 267 -2.30 -5.68 -5.92
N ALA A 268 -2.59 -4.38 -5.88
CA ALA A 268 -3.58 -3.82 -4.97
C ALA A 268 -4.95 -3.76 -5.67
N VAL A 269 -5.97 -4.26 -5.01
CA VAL A 269 -7.35 -4.25 -5.51
C VAL A 269 -8.24 -3.59 -4.47
N SER A 270 -9.01 -2.59 -4.89
CA SER A 270 -10.08 -1.97 -4.11
C SER A 270 -11.42 -2.33 -4.75
N LYS A 271 -12.28 -3.00 -3.98
CA LYS A 271 -13.64 -3.37 -4.44
C LYS A 271 -14.63 -2.24 -4.20
N GLN A 272 -14.49 -1.59 -3.06
CA GLN A 272 -15.35 -0.49 -2.65
C GLN A 272 -14.49 0.58 -2.01
N ASP A 273 -14.71 1.82 -2.40
CA ASP A 273 -14.17 3.02 -1.81
C ASP A 273 -15.29 4.06 -1.90
N THR A 274 -16.06 4.20 -0.82
CA THR A 274 -17.30 4.96 -0.85
C THR A 274 -17.42 5.83 0.39
N MET A 275 -17.69 7.10 0.15
CA MET A 275 -18.07 8.06 1.17
C MET A 275 -19.53 8.46 0.95
N ARG A 276 -20.30 8.53 2.03
CA ARG A 276 -21.69 8.99 2.00
C ARG A 276 -21.87 10.09 3.03
N ILE A 277 -22.64 11.10 2.67
CA ILE A 277 -23.02 12.21 3.53
C ILE A 277 -24.54 12.34 3.50
N PHE A 278 -25.16 12.32 4.66
CA PHE A 278 -26.60 12.48 4.86
C PHE A 278 -26.84 13.79 5.60
N ASP A 279 -27.77 14.59 5.08
CA ASP A 279 -28.19 15.82 5.71
C ASP A 279 -29.14 15.56 6.89
N PRO A 280 -29.38 16.55 7.77
CA PRO A 280 -30.29 16.39 8.92
C PRO A 280 -31.73 16.08 8.55
N GLN A 281 -32.16 16.40 7.32
CA GLN A 281 -33.53 16.10 6.86
C GLN A 281 -33.66 14.65 6.39
N THR A 282 -32.57 14.05 5.93
CA THR A 282 -32.54 12.68 5.43
C THR A 282 -32.17 11.68 6.52
N TYR A 283 -31.40 12.10 7.52
CA TYR A 283 -30.98 11.24 8.60
C TYR A 283 -32.04 11.10 9.68
N GLN A 284 -32.78 9.97 9.68
CA GLN A 284 -33.94 9.73 10.52
C GLN A 284 -33.68 9.53 12.02
N LYS A 285 -32.42 9.27 12.44
CA LYS A 285 -32.10 8.95 13.85
C LYS A 285 -31.94 10.19 14.72
N ALA A 286 -31.49 11.31 14.15
CA ALA A 286 -31.18 12.53 14.87
C ALA A 286 -31.22 13.74 13.92
N ASN A 287 -31.40 14.95 14.45
CA ASN A 287 -31.23 16.19 13.68
C ASN A 287 -29.72 16.49 13.54
N ALA A 288 -29.08 15.71 12.70
CA ALA A 288 -27.60 15.72 12.59
C ALA A 288 -27.15 15.42 11.17
N TRP A 289 -26.00 15.93 10.81
CA TRP A 289 -25.23 15.47 9.66
C TRP A 289 -24.60 14.12 10.00
N TYR A 290 -24.90 13.11 9.20
CA TYR A 290 -24.26 11.81 9.31
C TYR A 290 -23.41 11.56 8.08
N MET A 291 -22.16 11.14 8.30
CA MET A 291 -21.23 10.82 7.23
C MET A 291 -20.55 9.49 7.53
N ASP A 292 -20.39 8.66 6.53
CA ASP A 292 -19.66 7.41 6.65
C ASP A 292 -18.69 7.23 5.49
N TYR A 293 -17.61 6.50 5.80
CA TYR A 293 -16.59 6.08 4.85
C TYR A 293 -16.41 4.57 4.98
N ARG A 294 -16.35 3.86 3.85
CA ARG A 294 -16.07 2.43 3.80
C ARG A 294 -15.13 2.12 2.67
N ARG A 295 -14.07 1.37 2.98
CA ARG A 295 -13.15 0.85 1.98
C ARG A 295 -12.96 -0.65 2.16
N TYR A 296 -13.15 -1.38 1.06
CA TYR A 296 -12.92 -2.82 0.99
C TYR A 296 -11.82 -3.08 -0.02
N HIS A 297 -10.65 -3.49 0.47
CA HIS A 297 -9.44 -3.61 -0.35
C HIS A 297 -8.55 -4.74 0.15
N ASP A 298 -7.59 -5.13 -0.68
CA ASP A 298 -6.48 -5.99 -0.28
C ASP A 298 -5.29 -5.83 -1.25
N LEU A 299 -4.17 -6.52 -0.95
CA LEU A 299 -2.98 -6.55 -1.77
C LEU A 299 -2.44 -7.98 -1.84
N TRP A 300 -1.98 -8.39 -3.02
CA TRP A 300 -1.33 -9.68 -3.23
C TRP A 300 -0.06 -9.55 -4.06
N VAL A 301 0.78 -10.59 -3.93
CA VAL A 301 2.00 -10.77 -4.72
C VAL A 301 1.94 -12.16 -5.34
N LYS A 302 2.23 -12.25 -6.64
CA LYS A 302 2.35 -13.56 -7.31
C LYS A 302 3.58 -14.30 -6.79
N ASP A 303 3.47 -15.61 -6.58
CA ASP A 303 4.58 -16.42 -6.04
C ASP A 303 5.87 -16.29 -6.86
N ASN A 304 5.77 -16.22 -8.20
CA ASN A 304 6.91 -16.06 -9.09
C ASN A 304 7.52 -14.64 -9.08
N GLN A 305 6.84 -13.67 -8.48
CA GLN A 305 7.30 -12.27 -8.42
C GLN A 305 7.85 -11.87 -7.03
N VAL A 306 7.79 -12.76 -6.04
CA VAL A 306 8.29 -12.46 -4.69
C VAL A 306 9.80 -12.17 -4.69
N LEU A 307 10.56 -12.79 -5.60
CA LEU A 307 12.00 -12.54 -5.79
C LEU A 307 12.33 -11.14 -6.33
N SER A 308 11.31 -10.36 -6.71
CA SER A 308 11.48 -8.95 -7.10
C SER A 308 11.37 -7.97 -5.95
N ILE A 309 11.21 -8.46 -4.70
CA ILE A 309 11.06 -7.62 -3.51
C ILE A 309 12.27 -7.81 -2.60
N ALA A 310 12.99 -6.73 -2.34
CA ALA A 310 14.06 -6.68 -1.34
C ALA A 310 13.64 -5.82 -0.16
N VAL A 311 13.86 -6.31 1.06
CA VAL A 311 13.47 -5.64 2.31
C VAL A 311 14.68 -5.53 3.23
N ASN A 312 14.91 -4.33 3.75
CA ASN A 312 15.93 -4.07 4.76
C ASN A 312 15.26 -3.55 6.03
N THR A 313 15.53 -4.21 7.17
CA THR A 313 14.91 -3.88 8.45
C THR A 313 15.94 -3.56 9.51
N LYS A 314 15.54 -2.73 10.47
CA LYS A 314 16.27 -2.53 11.73
C LYS A 314 16.23 -3.82 12.58
N SER A 315 17.03 -3.84 13.61
CA SER A 315 17.07 -4.92 14.61
C SER A 315 15.76 -5.09 15.38
#